data_53a27091851f13fea815d5819957e548
#
_entry.id   53a27091851f13fea815d5819957e548
#
_cell.length_a   1.000
_cell.length_b   1.000
_cell.length_c   1.000
_cell.angle_alpha   90.00
_cell.angle_beta   90.00
_cell.angle_gamma   90.00
#
_symmetry.space_group_name_H-M   'P 1'
#
loop_
_entity.id
_entity.type
_entity.pdbx_description
1 polymer ?
#
loop_
_entity_poly.entity_id
_entity_poly.type
_entity_poly.pdbx_seq_one_letter_code
_entity_poly.pdbx_strand_id
1 'polypeptide(L)'
;LSWFLNALHIALNGNKSPESSVIYRTFLGAMRIRTRKIPPVELEERQRSELLLTQEYQESVADSPFLYLTCDLPPPPLFKDEIMENIIPQVNLFTLLTKFNGETEKEYKTYKENFLKKFEITRLPPFLILYIKRFTKNTFFVEKNPTIVNFPVKSIDFGDFLTPEVKALHKSTVYDLVANVVHDGEPDKGTYRVHLLHKGNGKWYEMQDLHVTDILPQMITLTEAYIQIYELKKEETPKSAS
;
A
#
# COMPACT_ATOMS: atom_id res chain seq x y z
N LEU A 1 -7.69 -5.09 -9.19
CA LEU A 1 -6.23 -5.11 -9.38
C LEU A 1 -5.66 -6.52 -9.19
N SER A 2 -5.88 -7.18 -8.06
CA SER A 2 -5.36 -8.53 -7.76
C SER A 2 -5.73 -9.55 -8.85
N TRP A 3 -7.01 -9.65 -9.17
CA TRP A 3 -7.50 -10.54 -10.23
C TRP A 3 -6.79 -10.28 -11.56
N PHE A 4 -6.65 -9.02 -11.96
CA PHE A 4 -6.05 -8.62 -13.23
C PHE A 4 -4.57 -9.03 -13.30
N LEU A 5 -3.77 -8.70 -12.27
CA LEU A 5 -2.36 -9.07 -12.22
C LEU A 5 -2.16 -10.58 -12.22
N ASN A 6 -3.00 -11.31 -11.48
CA ASN A 6 -2.95 -12.76 -11.44
C ASN A 6 -3.38 -13.41 -12.79
N ALA A 7 -4.40 -12.87 -13.45
CA ALA A 7 -4.83 -13.32 -14.77
C ALA A 7 -3.72 -13.14 -15.81
N LEU A 8 -3.03 -11.99 -15.82
CA LEU A 8 -1.88 -11.75 -16.67
C LEU A 8 -0.73 -12.71 -16.36
N HIS A 9 -0.44 -12.94 -15.08
CA HIS A 9 0.60 -13.88 -14.67
C HIS A 9 0.33 -15.30 -15.21
N ILE A 10 -0.90 -15.79 -15.06
CA ILE A 10 -1.31 -17.12 -15.55
C ILE A 10 -1.28 -17.17 -17.08
N ALA A 11 -1.78 -16.12 -17.76
CA ALA A 11 -1.78 -16.04 -19.22
C ALA A 11 -0.36 -16.06 -19.82
N LEU A 12 0.64 -15.64 -19.06
CA LEU A 12 2.05 -15.70 -19.42
C LEU A 12 2.75 -17.01 -18.98
N ASN A 13 1.96 -18.07 -18.71
CA ASN A 13 2.44 -19.36 -18.20
C ASN A 13 3.22 -19.25 -16.86
N GLY A 14 2.89 -18.25 -16.04
CA GLY A 14 3.49 -18.04 -14.74
C GLY A 14 3.13 -19.16 -13.76
N ASN A 15 4.04 -19.46 -12.87
CA ASN A 15 3.89 -20.42 -11.77
C ASN A 15 4.35 -19.80 -10.44
N LYS A 16 4.55 -20.59 -9.41
CA LYS A 16 4.95 -20.10 -8.07
C LYS A 16 6.39 -19.54 -8.01
N SER A 17 7.21 -19.76 -9.03
CA SER A 17 8.58 -19.21 -9.06
C SER A 17 8.54 -17.69 -9.31
N PRO A 18 9.33 -16.89 -8.56
CA PRO A 18 9.43 -15.44 -8.75
C PRO A 18 9.84 -15.02 -10.17
N GLU A 19 10.58 -15.86 -10.88
CA GLU A 19 11.09 -15.57 -12.22
C GLU A 19 10.18 -16.06 -13.35
N SER A 20 9.04 -16.69 -13.02
CA SER A 20 8.20 -17.40 -13.99
C SER A 20 7.46 -16.52 -14.97
N SER A 21 7.26 -15.25 -14.67
CA SER A 21 6.59 -14.29 -15.57
C SER A 21 7.16 -12.88 -15.41
N VAL A 22 6.93 -12.02 -16.41
CA VAL A 22 7.28 -10.60 -16.31
C VAL A 22 6.50 -9.92 -15.15
N ILE A 23 5.28 -10.35 -14.88
CA ILE A 23 4.47 -9.79 -13.78
C ILE A 23 5.17 -10.05 -12.43
N TYR A 24 5.62 -11.27 -12.18
CA TYR A 24 6.31 -11.61 -10.94
C TYR A 24 7.68 -10.94 -10.85
N ARG A 25 8.48 -10.98 -11.92
CA ARG A 25 9.79 -10.27 -11.94
C ARG A 25 9.67 -8.79 -11.66
N THR A 26 8.54 -8.18 -12.06
CA THR A 26 8.32 -6.73 -11.92
C THR A 26 7.73 -6.35 -10.57
N PHE A 27 6.70 -7.06 -10.09
CA PHE A 27 5.86 -6.62 -8.97
C PHE A 27 5.90 -7.51 -7.74
N LEU A 28 6.51 -8.71 -7.81
CA LEU A 28 6.47 -9.64 -6.70
C LEU A 28 7.41 -9.22 -5.57
N GLY A 29 6.83 -8.81 -4.47
CA GLY A 29 7.49 -8.65 -3.18
C GLY A 29 7.19 -9.81 -2.24
N ALA A 30 7.76 -9.78 -1.04
CA ALA A 30 7.48 -10.72 0.04
C ALA A 30 7.34 -10.00 1.37
N MET A 31 6.47 -10.53 2.22
CA MET A 31 6.30 -10.05 3.58
C MET A 31 6.16 -11.22 4.54
N ARG A 32 6.54 -11.00 5.78
CA ARG A 32 6.29 -11.87 6.92
C ARG A 32 5.11 -11.33 7.70
N ILE A 33 4.16 -12.19 8.02
CA ILE A 33 2.96 -11.85 8.78
C ILE A 33 3.03 -12.62 10.09
N ARG A 34 3.08 -11.89 11.21
CA ARG A 34 2.98 -12.44 12.55
C ARG A 34 1.55 -12.23 13.03
N THR A 35 0.91 -13.30 13.46
CA THR A 35 -0.50 -13.27 13.90
C THR A 35 -0.62 -13.86 15.29
N ARG A 36 -1.31 -13.16 16.18
CA ARG A 36 -1.65 -13.61 17.52
C ARG A 36 -3.14 -13.39 17.79
N LYS A 37 -3.82 -14.38 18.38
CA LYS A 37 -5.19 -14.21 18.85
C LYS A 37 -5.25 -13.32 20.08
N ILE A 38 -6.34 -12.57 20.20
CA ILE A 38 -6.66 -11.75 21.38
C ILE A 38 -7.69 -12.52 22.21
N PRO A 39 -7.42 -12.79 23.50
CA PRO A 39 -8.43 -13.38 24.37
C PRO A 39 -9.67 -12.49 24.48
N PRO A 40 -10.89 -13.06 24.60
CA PRO A 40 -12.11 -12.31 24.82
C PRO A 40 -12.00 -11.36 26.01
N VAL A 41 -12.58 -10.16 25.88
CA VAL A 41 -12.49 -9.10 26.91
C VAL A 41 -13.32 -9.46 28.14
N GLU A 42 -14.35 -10.28 27.98
CA GLU A 42 -15.30 -10.70 29.02
C GLU A 42 -14.70 -11.68 30.03
N LEU A 43 -13.52 -12.27 29.73
CA LEU A 43 -12.85 -13.22 30.62
C LEU A 43 -12.10 -12.50 31.74
N GLU A 44 -12.08 -13.14 32.93
CA GLU A 44 -11.25 -12.69 34.05
C GLU A 44 -9.76 -12.74 33.69
N GLU A 45 -8.98 -11.90 34.34
CA GLU A 45 -7.54 -11.73 34.05
C GLU A 45 -6.74 -13.06 34.20
N ARG A 46 -7.12 -13.90 35.18
CA ARG A 46 -6.53 -15.22 35.38
C ARG A 46 -6.81 -16.16 34.19
N GLN A 47 -8.05 -16.20 33.72
CA GLN A 47 -8.45 -17.04 32.58
C GLN A 47 -7.79 -16.56 31.28
N ARG A 48 -7.66 -15.24 31.10
CA ARG A 48 -6.94 -14.64 29.96
C ARG A 48 -5.47 -15.03 29.97
N SER A 49 -4.83 -14.99 31.13
CA SER A 49 -3.42 -15.38 31.29
C SER A 49 -3.20 -16.88 31.01
N GLU A 50 -4.11 -17.74 31.45
CA GLU A 50 -4.07 -19.19 31.16
C GLU A 50 -4.24 -19.45 29.65
N LEU A 51 -5.16 -18.75 28.96
CA LEU A 51 -5.34 -18.88 27.52
C LEU A 51 -4.12 -18.45 26.73
N LEU A 52 -3.44 -17.36 27.14
CA LEU A 52 -2.23 -16.87 26.46
C LEU A 52 -1.06 -17.88 26.52
N LEU A 53 -1.09 -18.84 27.44
CA LEU A 53 -0.09 -19.92 27.52
C LEU A 53 -0.39 -21.08 26.58
N THR A 54 -1.61 -21.15 26.04
CA THR A 54 -1.99 -22.25 25.14
C THR A 54 -1.41 -22.03 23.74
N GLN A 55 -1.19 -23.14 23.02
CA GLN A 55 -0.64 -23.11 21.67
C GLN A 55 -1.48 -22.29 20.69
N GLU A 56 -2.79 -22.24 20.89
CA GLU A 56 -3.75 -21.50 20.06
C GLU A 56 -3.54 -19.99 20.10
N TYR A 57 -3.06 -19.46 21.22
CA TYR A 57 -2.81 -18.03 21.44
C TYR A 57 -1.35 -17.63 21.24
N GLN A 58 -0.46 -18.58 20.93
CA GLN A 58 0.92 -18.26 20.57
C GLN A 58 0.98 -17.58 19.20
N GLU A 59 2.03 -16.78 19.03
CA GLU A 59 2.28 -16.10 17.75
C GLU A 59 2.56 -17.11 16.64
N SER A 60 1.82 -17.04 15.57
CA SER A 60 2.07 -17.76 14.32
C SER A 60 2.76 -16.84 13.32
N VAL A 61 3.71 -17.40 12.57
CA VAL A 61 4.50 -16.67 11.57
C VAL A 61 4.29 -17.32 10.21
N ALA A 62 3.96 -16.51 9.19
CA ALA A 62 3.77 -16.96 7.83
C ALA A 62 4.43 -15.98 6.85
N ASP A 63 5.21 -16.50 5.91
CA ASP A 63 5.71 -15.70 4.80
C ASP A 63 4.67 -15.68 3.68
N SER A 64 4.41 -14.50 3.14
CA SER A 64 3.37 -14.27 2.12
C SER A 64 3.92 -13.43 0.98
N PRO A 65 3.78 -13.87 -0.28
CA PRO A 65 4.09 -13.03 -1.43
C PRO A 65 3.02 -11.92 -1.56
N PHE A 66 3.40 -10.79 -2.15
CA PHE A 66 2.47 -9.74 -2.53
C PHE A 66 2.81 -9.16 -3.90
N LEU A 67 1.81 -8.67 -4.63
CA LEU A 67 1.95 -7.91 -5.87
C LEU A 67 1.66 -6.42 -5.68
N TYR A 68 1.06 -6.06 -4.56
CA TYR A 68 0.81 -4.68 -4.14
C TYR A 68 0.61 -4.63 -2.62
N LEU A 69 0.86 -3.47 -2.04
CA LEU A 69 0.61 -3.20 -0.62
C LEU A 69 -0.70 -2.41 -0.47
N THR A 70 -1.53 -2.82 0.48
CA THR A 70 -2.78 -2.11 0.81
C THR A 70 -2.52 -1.12 1.94
N CYS A 71 -2.68 0.17 1.66
CA CYS A 71 -2.60 1.25 2.62
C CYS A 71 -4.01 1.59 3.12
N ASP A 72 -4.25 1.35 4.41
CA ASP A 72 -5.54 1.65 5.05
C ASP A 72 -5.56 3.12 5.44
N LEU A 73 -6.58 3.86 4.99
CA LEU A 73 -6.81 5.24 5.42
C LEU A 73 -7.41 5.26 6.83
N PRO A 74 -7.11 6.30 7.63
CA PRO A 74 -7.84 6.53 8.88
C PRO A 74 -9.32 6.75 8.56
N PRO A 75 -10.24 6.39 9.49
CA PRO A 75 -11.65 6.66 9.30
C PRO A 75 -11.87 8.17 9.12
N PRO A 76 -12.77 8.58 8.21
CA PRO A 76 -13.10 10.00 8.07
C PRO A 76 -13.76 10.50 9.37
N PRO A 77 -13.64 11.81 9.69
CA PRO A 77 -14.30 12.39 10.86
C PRO A 77 -15.80 12.12 10.84
N LEU A 78 -16.34 11.61 11.94
CA LEU A 78 -17.77 11.28 12.07
C LEU A 78 -18.69 12.52 12.12
N PHE A 79 -18.14 13.66 12.52
CA PHE A 79 -18.88 14.91 12.65
C PHE A 79 -18.32 15.95 11.67
N LYS A 80 -19.17 16.44 10.80
CA LYS A 80 -18.96 17.70 10.10
C LYS A 80 -19.39 18.81 11.03
N ASP A 81 -18.44 19.48 11.66
CA ASP A 81 -18.74 20.74 12.34
C ASP A 81 -19.20 21.74 11.28
N GLU A 82 -20.32 22.44 11.50
CA GLU A 82 -20.88 23.40 10.54
C GLU A 82 -19.84 24.48 10.10
N ILE A 83 -18.84 24.72 10.95
CA ILE A 83 -17.71 25.63 10.70
C ILE A 83 -16.59 24.97 9.88
N MET A 84 -16.52 23.61 9.81
CA MET A 84 -15.46 22.83 9.17
C MET A 84 -15.91 22.07 7.91
N GLU A 85 -17.02 22.42 7.31
CA GLU A 85 -17.59 21.73 6.14
C GLU A 85 -16.64 21.56 4.94
N ASN A 86 -15.55 22.33 4.90
CA ASN A 86 -14.61 22.35 3.77
C ASN A 86 -13.21 21.78 4.10
N ILE A 87 -13.00 21.20 5.27
CA ILE A 87 -11.69 20.62 5.58
C ILE A 87 -11.64 19.18 5.08
N ILE A 88 -10.91 18.98 3.97
CA ILE A 88 -10.59 17.65 3.48
C ILE A 88 -9.51 17.05 4.40
N PRO A 89 -9.76 15.89 5.03
CA PRO A 89 -8.75 15.26 5.89
C PRO A 89 -7.51 14.87 5.07
N GLN A 90 -6.35 14.97 5.72
CA GLN A 90 -5.07 14.67 5.09
C GLN A 90 -4.26 13.71 5.96
N VAL A 91 -3.50 12.83 5.34
CA VAL A 91 -2.59 11.90 5.99
C VAL A 91 -1.29 11.79 5.20
N ASN A 92 -0.18 11.63 5.89
CA ASN A 92 1.11 11.40 5.22
C ASN A 92 1.22 9.92 4.81
N LEU A 93 1.69 9.65 3.59
CA LEU A 93 1.95 8.30 3.08
C LEU A 93 2.86 7.50 4.03
N PHE A 94 3.88 8.13 4.59
CA PHE A 94 4.80 7.47 5.54
C PHE A 94 4.07 6.94 6.77
N THR A 95 3.04 7.65 7.27
CA THR A 95 2.20 7.17 8.37
C THR A 95 1.44 5.89 7.98
N LEU A 96 0.96 5.78 6.75
CA LEU A 96 0.28 4.58 6.27
C LEU A 96 1.24 3.40 6.11
N LEU A 97 2.49 3.68 5.72
CA LEU A 97 3.52 2.67 5.51
C LEU A 97 4.10 2.09 6.81
N THR A 98 3.95 2.76 7.95
CA THR A 98 4.38 2.21 9.26
C THR A 98 3.75 0.86 9.57
N LYS A 99 2.59 0.54 8.98
CA LYS A 99 1.95 -0.77 9.07
C LYS A 99 2.89 -1.92 8.71
N PHE A 100 3.90 -1.68 7.85
CA PHE A 100 4.74 -2.72 7.24
C PHE A 100 6.14 -2.82 7.89
N ASN A 101 6.39 -2.12 9.01
CA ASN A 101 7.70 -2.06 9.66
C ASN A 101 8.05 -3.29 10.53
N GLY A 102 7.17 -4.29 10.62
CA GLY A 102 7.37 -5.48 11.44
C GLY A 102 7.07 -5.27 12.94
N GLU A 103 6.84 -4.05 13.39
CA GLU A 103 6.63 -3.68 14.80
C GLU A 103 5.19 -3.25 15.09
N THR A 104 4.58 -2.51 14.16
CA THR A 104 3.24 -1.94 14.33
C THR A 104 2.17 -3.02 14.34
N GLU A 105 1.44 -3.12 15.46
CA GLU A 105 0.33 -4.04 15.61
C GLU A 105 -0.94 -3.46 15.00
N LYS A 106 -1.65 -4.27 14.22
CA LYS A 106 -2.98 -3.98 13.68
C LYS A 106 -3.98 -4.99 14.20
N GLU A 107 -5.07 -4.49 14.80
CA GLU A 107 -6.19 -5.33 15.24
C GLU A 107 -7.10 -5.67 14.05
N TYR A 108 -7.43 -6.94 13.94
CA TYR A 108 -8.39 -7.47 12.98
C TYR A 108 -9.52 -8.16 13.74
N LYS A 109 -10.73 -7.66 13.59
CA LYS A 109 -11.93 -8.20 14.24
C LYS A 109 -12.72 -9.04 13.25
N THR A 110 -13.05 -10.24 13.67
CA THR A 110 -14.03 -11.09 13.00
C THR A 110 -15.22 -11.28 13.93
N TYR A 111 -16.30 -11.83 13.41
CA TYR A 111 -17.47 -12.13 14.25
C TYR A 111 -17.21 -13.23 15.31
N LYS A 112 -16.12 -13.99 15.18
CA LYS A 112 -15.76 -15.08 16.11
C LYS A 112 -14.56 -14.75 16.98
N GLU A 113 -13.55 -14.09 16.40
CA GLU A 113 -12.24 -13.95 17.02
C GLU A 113 -11.58 -12.65 16.63
N ASN A 114 -10.75 -12.12 17.51
CA ASN A 114 -9.93 -10.95 17.26
C ASN A 114 -8.46 -11.35 17.17
N PHE A 115 -7.73 -10.70 16.26
CA PHE A 115 -6.32 -10.95 16.01
C PHE A 115 -5.51 -9.67 16.04
N LEU A 116 -4.29 -9.75 16.56
CA LEU A 116 -3.24 -8.78 16.31
C LEU A 116 -2.34 -9.31 15.19
N LYS A 117 -2.05 -8.46 14.23
CA LYS A 117 -1.14 -8.77 13.13
C LYS A 117 -0.05 -7.72 13.01
N LYS A 118 1.18 -8.19 12.77
CA LYS A 118 2.32 -7.39 12.35
C LYS A 118 2.72 -7.80 10.94
N PHE A 119 3.04 -6.81 10.13
CA PHE A 119 3.47 -7.02 8.74
C PHE A 119 4.90 -6.51 8.59
N GLU A 120 5.79 -7.35 8.14
CA GLU A 120 7.19 -7.04 7.91
C GLU A 120 7.52 -7.29 6.44
N ILE A 121 7.87 -6.25 5.69
CA ILE A 121 8.36 -6.44 4.32
C ILE A 121 9.71 -7.14 4.41
N THR A 122 9.87 -8.28 3.71
CA THR A 122 11.11 -9.06 3.63
C THR A 122 11.79 -8.94 2.27
N ARG A 123 11.06 -8.53 1.23
CA ARG A 123 11.62 -8.27 -0.11
C ARG A 123 10.82 -7.21 -0.84
N LEU A 124 11.51 -6.16 -1.30
CA LEU A 124 10.96 -5.13 -2.17
C LEU A 124 11.06 -5.55 -3.65
N PRO A 125 10.01 -5.31 -4.46
CA PRO A 125 10.04 -5.56 -5.90
C PRO A 125 10.67 -4.39 -6.68
N PRO A 126 11.09 -4.59 -7.95
CA PRO A 126 11.55 -3.50 -8.82
C PRO A 126 10.52 -2.38 -9.04
N PHE A 127 9.24 -2.74 -9.11
CA PHE A 127 8.11 -1.81 -9.14
C PHE A 127 7.16 -2.13 -8.00
N LEU A 128 6.94 -1.15 -7.13
CA LEU A 128 6.06 -1.27 -5.97
C LEU A 128 4.73 -0.61 -6.26
N ILE A 129 3.66 -1.37 -6.15
CA ILE A 129 2.28 -0.87 -6.26
C ILE A 129 1.72 -0.64 -4.87
N LEU A 130 1.24 0.58 -4.60
CA LEU A 130 0.46 0.93 -3.42
C LEU A 130 -1.01 1.08 -3.81
N TYR A 131 -1.87 0.36 -3.13
CA TYR A 131 -3.32 0.48 -3.23
C TYR A 131 -3.85 1.23 -2.02
N ILE A 132 -4.35 2.44 -2.22
CA ILE A 132 -4.97 3.24 -1.17
C ILE A 132 -6.42 2.80 -1.03
N LYS A 133 -6.75 2.16 0.10
CA LYS A 133 -8.08 1.59 0.35
C LYS A 133 -9.07 2.69 0.69
N ARG A 134 -9.66 3.30 -0.34
CA ARG A 134 -10.65 4.40 -0.21
C ARG A 134 -12.08 3.93 -0.09
N PHE A 135 -12.41 2.77 -0.67
CA PHE A 135 -13.78 2.27 -0.72
C PHE A 135 -14.02 1.27 0.37
N THR A 136 -15.06 1.50 1.15
CA THR A 136 -15.56 0.57 2.17
C THR A 136 -16.98 0.19 1.82
N LYS A 137 -17.23 -1.11 1.67
CA LYS A 137 -18.57 -1.66 1.43
C LYS A 137 -19.18 -2.08 2.76
N ASN A 138 -20.31 -1.49 3.11
CA ASN A 138 -21.18 -1.99 4.16
C ASN A 138 -22.38 -2.75 3.57
N THR A 139 -23.36 -3.12 4.39
CA THR A 139 -24.52 -3.90 3.94
C THR A 139 -25.41 -3.17 2.93
N PHE A 140 -25.43 -1.85 2.94
CA PHE A 140 -26.39 -1.04 2.19
C PHE A 140 -25.77 -0.19 1.08
N PHE A 141 -24.53 0.26 1.25
CA PHE A 141 -23.88 1.18 0.32
C PHE A 141 -22.36 1.03 0.32
N VAL A 142 -21.73 1.66 -0.65
CA VAL A 142 -20.28 1.81 -0.71
C VAL A 142 -19.94 3.25 -0.36
N GLU A 143 -19.05 3.43 0.61
CA GLU A 143 -18.52 4.73 1.00
C GLU A 143 -17.14 4.95 0.42
N LYS A 144 -16.85 6.18 0.00
CA LYS A 144 -15.52 6.61 -0.41
C LYS A 144 -14.92 7.52 0.66
N ASN A 145 -13.74 7.18 1.13
CA ASN A 145 -12.95 8.02 2.03
C ASN A 145 -12.20 9.11 1.21
N PRO A 146 -12.52 10.41 1.38
CA PRO A 146 -11.93 11.49 0.59
C PRO A 146 -10.56 11.93 1.06
N THR A 147 -10.02 11.35 2.13
CA THR A 147 -8.74 11.74 2.72
C THR A 147 -7.64 11.85 1.67
N ILE A 148 -7.00 13.02 1.57
CA ILE A 148 -5.84 13.23 0.72
C ILE A 148 -4.62 12.59 1.36
N VAL A 149 -3.88 11.81 0.56
CA VAL A 149 -2.60 11.24 0.99
C VAL A 149 -1.49 12.13 0.48
N ASN A 150 -0.73 12.72 1.39
CA ASN A 150 0.45 13.52 1.04
C ASN A 150 1.64 12.61 0.83
N PHE A 151 2.30 12.73 -0.32
CA PHE A 151 3.47 11.93 -0.70
C PHE A 151 4.43 12.73 -1.57
N PRO A 152 5.74 12.51 -1.48
CA PRO A 152 6.69 13.04 -2.45
C PRO A 152 6.63 12.24 -3.75
N VAL A 153 6.86 12.90 -4.89
CA VAL A 153 6.91 12.23 -6.20
C VAL A 153 8.26 11.57 -6.48
N LYS A 154 9.30 11.95 -5.75
CA LYS A 154 10.67 11.46 -5.95
C LYS A 154 11.33 11.08 -4.65
N SER A 155 12.24 10.13 -4.74
CA SER A 155 13.18 9.74 -3.67
C SER A 155 12.51 9.34 -2.36
N ILE A 156 11.48 8.50 -2.45
CA ILE A 156 10.90 7.86 -1.28
C ILE A 156 11.81 6.69 -0.88
N ASP A 157 12.40 6.75 0.31
CA ASP A 157 13.17 5.65 0.85
C ASP A 157 12.27 4.67 1.62
N PHE A 158 11.94 3.54 1.00
CA PHE A 158 11.20 2.46 1.66
C PHE A 158 12.05 1.71 2.68
N GLY A 159 13.37 1.91 2.70
CA GLY A 159 14.27 1.34 3.70
C GLY A 159 13.97 1.78 5.12
N ASP A 160 13.25 2.89 5.32
CA ASP A 160 12.82 3.37 6.63
C ASP A 160 11.70 2.50 7.25
N PHE A 161 11.08 1.64 6.43
CA PHE A 161 10.04 0.69 6.85
C PHE A 161 10.52 -0.76 6.86
N LEU A 162 11.82 -0.99 6.63
CA LEU A 162 12.44 -2.30 6.67
C LEU A 162 13.20 -2.47 7.99
N THR A 163 13.28 -3.72 8.45
CA THR A 163 14.24 -4.04 9.53
C THR A 163 15.68 -3.87 9.02
N PRO A 164 16.65 -3.57 9.91
CA PRO A 164 18.05 -3.40 9.51
C PRO A 164 18.60 -4.57 8.72
N GLU A 165 18.22 -5.80 9.09
CA GLU A 165 18.64 -7.04 8.43
C GLU A 165 18.13 -7.11 6.99
N VAL A 166 16.85 -6.80 6.77
CA VAL A 166 16.23 -6.78 5.45
C VAL A 166 16.78 -5.63 4.61
N LYS A 167 16.96 -4.44 5.21
CA LYS A 167 17.54 -3.28 4.52
C LYS A 167 18.93 -3.61 3.97
N ALA A 168 19.76 -4.33 4.72
CA ALA A 168 21.10 -4.73 4.30
C ALA A 168 21.12 -5.68 3.09
N LEU A 169 20.02 -6.38 2.79
CA LEU A 169 19.91 -7.26 1.63
C LEU A 169 19.64 -6.50 0.32
N HIS A 170 19.23 -5.22 0.41
CA HIS A 170 18.88 -4.40 -0.74
C HIS A 170 20.01 -3.42 -1.08
N LYS A 171 20.42 -3.36 -2.34
CA LYS A 171 21.40 -2.36 -2.82
C LYS A 171 20.83 -0.95 -2.75
N SER A 172 19.54 -0.79 -3.08
CA SER A 172 18.80 0.46 -3.02
C SER A 172 17.39 0.16 -2.54
N THR A 173 16.82 1.08 -1.77
CA THR A 173 15.45 1.07 -1.26
C THR A 173 14.70 2.35 -1.63
N VAL A 174 15.32 3.20 -2.46
CA VAL A 174 14.78 4.48 -2.89
C VAL A 174 13.97 4.30 -4.17
N TYR A 175 12.77 4.87 -4.19
CA TYR A 175 11.82 4.77 -5.29
C TYR A 175 11.37 6.14 -5.75
N ASP A 176 11.06 6.24 -7.05
CA ASP A 176 10.40 7.39 -7.65
C ASP A 176 8.99 6.99 -8.13
N LEU A 177 8.01 7.88 -7.95
CA LEU A 177 6.68 7.69 -8.49
C LEU A 177 6.74 7.70 -10.01
N VAL A 178 6.07 6.74 -10.67
CA VAL A 178 5.96 6.68 -12.15
C VAL A 178 4.53 6.76 -12.64
N ALA A 179 3.56 6.36 -11.81
CA ALA A 179 2.15 6.51 -12.13
C ALA A 179 1.30 6.71 -10.88
N ASN A 180 0.25 7.53 -11.00
CA ASN A 180 -0.73 7.79 -9.94
C ASN A 180 -2.12 7.75 -10.55
N VAL A 181 -2.91 6.74 -10.23
CA VAL A 181 -4.31 6.61 -10.62
C VAL A 181 -5.17 7.30 -9.58
N VAL A 182 -6.09 8.14 -10.04
CA VAL A 182 -7.02 8.91 -9.21
C VAL A 182 -8.43 8.48 -9.53
N HIS A 183 -9.28 8.46 -8.53
CA HIS A 183 -10.71 8.34 -8.69
C HIS A 183 -11.38 9.62 -8.19
N ASP A 184 -12.07 10.32 -9.07
CA ASP A 184 -12.83 11.53 -8.77
C ASP A 184 -14.32 11.22 -8.69
N GLY A 185 -15.05 11.92 -7.80
CA GLY A 185 -16.47 11.75 -7.64
C GLY A 185 -16.88 10.66 -6.65
N GLU A 186 -18.14 10.27 -6.72
CA GLU A 186 -18.78 9.28 -5.83
C GLU A 186 -18.51 7.85 -6.29
N PRO A 187 -18.67 6.83 -5.42
CA PRO A 187 -18.34 5.44 -5.71
C PRO A 187 -19.02 4.87 -6.96
N ASP A 188 -20.25 5.28 -7.25
CA ASP A 188 -21.08 4.79 -8.34
C ASP A 188 -21.12 5.73 -9.56
N LYS A 189 -20.62 6.95 -9.44
CA LYS A 189 -20.67 8.01 -10.47
C LYS A 189 -19.32 8.69 -10.68
N GLY A 190 -18.24 8.04 -10.23
CA GLY A 190 -16.91 8.58 -10.36
C GLY A 190 -16.27 8.29 -11.70
N THR A 191 -15.18 9.00 -11.97
CA THR A 191 -14.31 8.82 -13.12
C THR A 191 -12.88 8.54 -12.68
N TYR A 192 -12.11 7.90 -13.56
CA TYR A 192 -10.70 7.62 -13.33
C TYR A 192 -9.84 8.48 -14.25
N ARG A 193 -8.73 8.95 -13.73
CA ARG A 193 -7.64 9.55 -14.51
C ARG A 193 -6.30 9.04 -14.00
N VAL A 194 -5.29 9.12 -14.84
CA VAL A 194 -3.94 8.70 -14.48
C VAL A 194 -2.94 9.82 -14.74
N HIS A 195 -2.05 10.04 -13.79
CA HIS A 195 -0.84 10.82 -13.98
C HIS A 195 0.30 9.86 -14.29
N LEU A 196 0.99 10.07 -15.39
CA LEU A 196 2.05 9.18 -15.86
C LEU A 196 3.33 9.98 -16.14
N LEU A 197 4.47 9.50 -15.63
CA LEU A 197 5.78 10.02 -15.96
C LEU A 197 6.24 9.47 -17.32
N HIS A 198 6.37 10.33 -18.30
CA HIS A 198 6.98 9.95 -19.58
C HIS A 198 8.51 10.03 -19.48
N LYS A 199 9.16 8.89 -19.34
CA LYS A 199 10.61 8.80 -19.10
C LYS A 199 11.47 9.40 -20.21
N GLY A 200 10.98 9.39 -21.45
CA GLY A 200 11.73 9.92 -22.61
C GLY A 200 11.97 11.42 -22.55
N ASN A 201 11.04 12.19 -22.01
CA ASN A 201 11.14 13.66 -21.91
C ASN A 201 11.13 14.18 -20.46
N GLY A 202 10.93 13.27 -19.47
CA GLY A 202 10.90 13.62 -18.05
C GLY A 202 9.67 14.40 -17.60
N LYS A 203 8.64 14.52 -18.45
CA LYS A 203 7.40 15.26 -18.15
C LYS A 203 6.34 14.34 -17.59
N TRP A 204 5.46 14.95 -16.79
CA TRP A 204 4.24 14.31 -16.30
C TRP A 204 3.06 14.68 -17.18
N TYR A 205 2.21 13.69 -17.45
CA TYR A 205 0.98 13.82 -18.21
C TYR A 205 -0.20 13.34 -17.38
N GLU A 206 -1.31 14.07 -17.44
CA GLU A 206 -2.61 13.61 -17.00
C GLU A 206 -3.35 13.02 -18.23
N MET A 207 -3.89 11.83 -18.04
CA MET A 207 -4.63 11.12 -19.08
C MET A 207 -6.00 10.70 -18.55
N GLN A 208 -7.03 11.07 -19.28
CA GLN A 208 -8.41 10.64 -19.05
C GLN A 208 -9.05 10.34 -20.39
N ASP A 209 -9.39 9.08 -20.63
CA ASP A 209 -9.83 8.56 -21.92
C ASP A 209 -8.84 8.93 -23.04
N LEU A 210 -9.27 9.76 -24.00
CA LEU A 210 -8.44 10.23 -25.11
C LEU A 210 -7.78 11.60 -24.85
N HIS A 211 -8.04 12.21 -23.72
CA HIS A 211 -7.44 13.50 -23.35
C HIS A 211 -6.10 13.29 -22.66
N VAL A 212 -5.08 13.96 -23.20
CA VAL A 212 -3.71 13.95 -22.64
C VAL A 212 -3.27 15.39 -22.48
N THR A 213 -2.95 15.79 -21.26
CA THR A 213 -2.50 17.14 -20.92
C THR A 213 -1.24 17.10 -20.06
N ASP A 214 -0.39 18.13 -20.17
CA ASP A 214 0.75 18.31 -19.28
C ASP A 214 0.26 18.62 -17.85
N ILE A 215 0.89 18.02 -16.84
CA ILE A 215 0.61 18.31 -15.45
C ILE A 215 1.91 18.58 -14.67
N LEU A 216 1.86 19.52 -13.74
CA LEU A 216 2.98 19.76 -12.85
C LEU A 216 3.01 18.71 -11.71
N PRO A 217 4.21 18.22 -11.32
CA PRO A 217 4.33 17.22 -10.24
C PRO A 217 3.64 17.63 -8.93
N GLN A 218 3.63 18.93 -8.60
CA GLN A 218 3.00 19.46 -7.40
C GLN A 218 1.48 19.24 -7.38
N MET A 219 0.84 19.25 -8.56
CA MET A 219 -0.61 19.05 -8.67
C MET A 219 -1.00 17.59 -8.44
N ILE A 220 -0.09 16.64 -8.72
CA ILE A 220 -0.33 15.20 -8.52
C ILE A 220 -0.55 14.89 -7.03
N THR A 221 0.19 15.54 -6.14
CA THR A 221 0.16 15.29 -4.70
C THR A 221 -1.10 15.82 -4.00
N LEU A 222 -1.90 16.61 -4.70
CA LEU A 222 -3.16 17.19 -4.19
C LEU A 222 -4.39 16.38 -4.58
N THR A 223 -4.20 15.20 -5.17
CA THR A 223 -5.30 14.39 -5.71
C THR A 223 -5.69 13.24 -4.79
N GLU A 224 -6.90 12.71 -4.97
CA GLU A 224 -7.37 11.52 -4.28
C GLU A 224 -6.72 10.26 -4.89
N ALA A 225 -5.43 10.06 -4.61
CA ALA A 225 -4.68 8.90 -5.10
C ALA A 225 -5.38 7.60 -4.72
N TYR A 226 -5.52 6.69 -5.69
CA TYR A 226 -6.17 5.39 -5.53
C TYR A 226 -5.19 4.24 -5.71
N ILE A 227 -4.38 4.28 -6.79
CA ILE A 227 -3.29 3.34 -7.02
C ILE A 227 -2.05 4.13 -7.39
N GLN A 228 -0.94 3.84 -6.75
CA GLN A 228 0.35 4.44 -7.05
C GLN A 228 1.34 3.36 -7.48
N ILE A 229 2.15 3.65 -8.48
CA ILE A 229 3.22 2.77 -8.93
C ILE A 229 4.54 3.50 -8.78
N TYR A 230 5.44 2.91 -8.03
CA TYR A 230 6.78 3.39 -7.75
C TYR A 230 7.82 2.50 -8.41
N GLU A 231 8.84 3.07 -9.01
CA GLU A 231 9.96 2.36 -9.59
C GLU A 231 11.21 2.49 -8.72
N LEU A 232 11.89 1.38 -8.48
CA LEU A 232 13.17 1.36 -7.78
C LEU A 232 14.18 2.20 -8.56
N LYS A 233 14.76 3.19 -7.88
CA LYS A 233 15.78 4.06 -8.45
C LYS A 233 17.05 3.27 -8.73
N LYS A 234 17.49 3.25 -9.98
CA LYS A 234 18.77 2.66 -10.37
C LYS A 234 19.89 3.59 -9.87
N GLU A 235 20.92 3.01 -9.28
CA GLU A 235 22.14 3.75 -9.02
C GLU A 235 22.65 4.32 -10.35
N GLU A 236 22.83 5.63 -10.41
CA GLU A 236 23.55 6.24 -11.52
C GLU A 236 25.01 5.73 -11.45
N THR A 237 25.39 4.82 -12.33
CA THR A 237 26.80 4.54 -12.57
C THR A 237 27.46 5.88 -12.92
N PRO A 238 28.51 6.34 -12.19
CA PRO A 238 29.17 7.57 -12.53
C PRO A 238 29.63 7.44 -13.99
N LYS A 239 29.15 8.35 -14.86
CA LYS A 239 29.66 8.44 -16.22
C LYS A 239 31.16 8.64 -16.08
N SER A 240 31.94 7.64 -16.49
CA SER A 240 33.38 7.79 -16.62
C SER A 240 33.60 9.03 -17.48
N ALA A 241 34.18 10.06 -16.87
CA ALA A 241 34.63 11.24 -17.59
C ALA A 241 35.68 10.76 -18.62
N SER A 242 35.27 10.78 -19.87
CA SER A 242 36.17 10.60 -21.05
C SER A 242 36.64 11.96 -21.49
#